data_8c7aed5e6b80fade4111e0cc64e00c9c
#
_entry.id   8c7aed5e6b80fade4111e0cc64e00c9c
#
_cell.length_a   1.000
_cell.length_b   1.000
_cell.length_c   1.000
_cell.angle_alpha   90.00
_cell.angle_beta   90.00
_cell.angle_gamma   90.00
#
_symmetry.space_group_name_H-M   'P 1'
#
loop_
_entity.id
_entity.type
_entity.pdbx_description
1 polymer ?
#
loop_
_entity_poly.entity_id
_entity_poly.type
_entity_poly.pdbx_seq_one_letter_code
_entity_poly.pdbx_strand_id
1 'polypeptide(L)'
;MKQLLITTHLYTFAVICVIATTISSCTFKKKTDMETLTGTKENELTMLVGTYTSGDSKGIYSFRFNEETGTATALSETEVENPSYLAVSADGKFIYTVSEFNNEQAAANAFAFNQEKGTLKLLNSQKTGGEDPCYIITNGNNVITANYSGGSISVFPIAKDGSLLPASDIIKFEGSGTDKERQEKSHLHCVRITPDGKYMFADNLGTDQIHKFIINPDANAENKESFLKEGSPSAFKVKAGSGPRHLTFSPNGNYAYLINELSGTVIAFEYKDGDLKEIQTIVADTVCAKGSGDIHISPDGKFLYASNRLK
;
A
#
# COMPACT_ATOMS: atom_id res chain seq x y z
N MET A 1 -17.74 -22.21 24.36
CA MET A 1 -18.09 -22.16 22.94
C MET A 1 -19.25 -21.18 22.77
N LYS A 2 -19.01 -19.97 22.32
CA LYS A 2 -20.04 -19.04 21.86
C LYS A 2 -19.65 -18.67 20.43
N GLN A 3 -20.42 -19.17 19.47
CA GLN A 3 -20.32 -18.77 18.06
C GLN A 3 -20.80 -17.33 17.94
N LEU A 4 -19.97 -16.48 17.37
CA LEU A 4 -20.37 -15.15 16.92
C LEU A 4 -20.80 -15.28 15.46
N LEU A 5 -22.09 -15.19 15.21
CA LEU A 5 -22.65 -15.08 13.85
C LEU A 5 -22.34 -13.68 13.35
N ILE A 6 -21.51 -13.56 12.32
CA ILE A 6 -21.35 -12.32 11.57
C ILE A 6 -22.15 -12.44 10.29
N THR A 7 -23.24 -11.68 10.21
CA THR A 7 -24.06 -11.51 9.02
C THR A 7 -23.30 -10.71 7.97
N THR A 8 -23.09 -11.31 6.80
CA THR A 8 -22.37 -10.74 5.67
C THR A 8 -23.29 -9.86 4.84
N HIS A 9 -22.98 -8.56 4.78
CA HIS A 9 -23.46 -7.69 3.71
C HIS A 9 -22.29 -7.42 2.76
N LEU A 10 -22.58 -7.46 1.46
CA LEU A 10 -21.65 -7.17 0.38
C LEU A 10 -21.17 -5.72 0.49
N TYR A 11 -19.92 -5.50 0.90
CA TYR A 11 -19.29 -4.18 0.86
C TYR A 11 -18.00 -4.25 0.06
N THR A 12 -17.89 -3.33 -0.87
CA THR A 12 -16.65 -3.04 -1.62
C THR A 12 -15.55 -2.70 -0.63
N PHE A 13 -14.44 -3.45 -0.64
CA PHE A 13 -13.37 -3.25 0.32
C PHE A 13 -12.62 -1.95 0.05
N ALA A 14 -12.60 -1.10 1.06
CA ALA A 14 -11.74 0.07 1.12
C ALA A 14 -10.43 -0.29 1.84
N VAL A 15 -9.31 0.20 1.33
CA VAL A 15 -8.02 0.11 2.02
C VAL A 15 -7.97 1.22 3.07
N ILE A 16 -7.80 0.84 4.33
CA ILE A 16 -7.71 1.77 5.46
C ILE A 16 -6.24 2.02 5.78
N CYS A 17 -5.77 3.26 5.56
CA CYS A 17 -4.49 3.72 6.10
C CYS A 17 -4.73 4.49 7.41
N VAL A 18 -4.26 3.95 8.53
CA VAL A 18 -4.32 4.60 9.84
C VAL A 18 -2.97 5.24 10.15
N ILE A 19 -2.98 6.55 10.43
CA ILE A 19 -1.78 7.28 10.82
C ILE A 19 -1.83 7.49 12.34
N ALA A 20 -0.86 6.91 13.04
CA ALA A 20 -0.60 7.23 14.44
C ALA A 20 0.61 8.16 14.55
N THR A 21 0.40 9.39 15.05
CA THR A 21 1.50 10.30 15.41
C THR A 21 1.77 10.18 16.90
N THR A 22 2.92 9.59 17.28
CA THR A 22 3.42 9.62 18.65
C THR A 22 4.20 10.91 18.88
N ILE A 23 3.67 11.80 19.72
CA ILE A 23 4.40 12.97 20.21
C ILE A 23 5.02 12.60 21.56
N SER A 24 6.36 12.55 21.61
CA SER A 24 7.12 12.45 22.85
C SER A 24 7.13 13.79 23.57
N SER A 25 6.52 13.86 24.75
CA SER A 25 6.44 15.09 25.55
C SER A 25 7.67 15.27 26.43
N CYS A 26 8.44 16.31 26.19
CA CYS A 26 9.32 16.93 27.21
C CYS A 26 8.54 18.03 27.91
N THR A 27 8.34 17.87 29.20
CA THR A 27 7.69 18.84 30.09
C THR A 27 8.56 20.06 30.34
N PHE A 28 8.08 21.25 29.93
CA PHE A 28 8.47 22.54 30.53
C PHE A 28 7.22 23.29 30.95
N LYS A 29 7.05 23.50 32.28
CA LYS A 29 6.01 24.39 32.81
C LYS A 29 6.36 25.84 32.53
N LYS A 30 5.51 26.55 31.78
CA LYS A 30 5.29 28.00 31.94
C LYS A 30 3.85 28.32 31.56
N LYS A 31 3.12 28.82 32.56
CA LYS A 31 1.74 29.26 32.50
C LYS A 31 1.71 30.61 31.77
N THR A 32 1.02 30.69 30.66
CA THR A 32 0.50 31.94 30.10
C THR A 32 -0.74 31.59 29.28
N ASP A 33 -1.84 32.21 29.66
CA ASP A 33 -3.14 32.09 29.01
C ASP A 33 -3.06 32.52 27.56
N MET A 34 -3.46 31.62 26.64
CA MET A 34 -3.84 31.99 25.27
C MET A 34 -4.86 30.97 24.76
N GLU A 35 -5.93 31.53 24.26
CA GLU A 35 -7.16 30.92 23.81
C GLU A 35 -6.98 29.77 22.83
N THR A 36 -7.71 28.72 23.10
CA THR A 36 -8.35 27.73 22.21
C THR A 36 -7.87 27.67 20.75
N LEU A 37 -6.79 26.96 20.50
CA LEU A 37 -6.60 26.27 19.24
C LEU A 37 -7.19 24.86 19.44
N THR A 38 -8.20 24.55 18.65
CA THR A 38 -8.94 23.29 18.62
C THR A 38 -7.99 22.10 18.53
N GLY A 39 -7.68 21.50 19.68
CA GLY A 39 -6.92 20.28 19.75
C GLY A 39 -7.68 19.13 19.09
N THR A 40 -7.00 18.34 18.28
CA THR A 40 -7.43 16.96 18.01
C THR A 40 -7.70 16.33 19.37
N LYS A 41 -8.93 15.85 19.58
CA LYS A 41 -9.25 15.11 20.81
C LYS A 41 -8.31 13.91 20.88
N GLU A 42 -7.75 13.63 22.06
CA GLU A 42 -7.08 12.38 22.33
C GLU A 42 -7.96 11.24 21.79
N ASN A 43 -7.39 10.32 20.97
CA ASN A 43 -8.07 9.18 20.33
C ASN A 43 -8.85 9.48 19.02
N GLU A 44 -8.62 10.58 18.32
CA GLU A 44 -9.23 10.84 17.01
C GLU A 44 -8.16 10.84 15.90
N LEU A 45 -8.40 10.07 14.84
CA LEU A 45 -7.58 10.01 13.62
C LEU A 45 -8.36 10.51 12.41
N THR A 46 -7.65 10.98 11.38
CA THR A 46 -8.25 11.17 10.07
C THR A 46 -8.04 9.93 9.23
N MET A 47 -9.13 9.22 8.92
CA MET A 47 -9.16 8.03 8.10
C MET A 47 -9.50 8.40 6.65
N LEU A 48 -8.74 7.86 5.69
CA LEU A 48 -8.99 8.01 4.27
C LEU A 48 -9.42 6.68 3.67
N VAL A 49 -10.42 6.71 2.79
CA VAL A 49 -10.97 5.55 2.10
C VAL A 49 -11.00 5.84 0.61
N GLY A 50 -10.21 5.10 -0.16
CA GLY A 50 -10.25 5.08 -1.62
C GLY A 50 -11.21 4.00 -2.11
N THR A 51 -11.85 4.22 -3.25
CA THR A 51 -12.88 3.33 -3.79
C THR A 51 -12.77 3.18 -5.30
N TYR A 52 -13.41 2.15 -5.87
CA TYR A 52 -13.75 2.17 -7.29
C TYR A 52 -14.94 3.07 -7.53
N THR A 53 -14.95 3.76 -8.69
CA THR A 53 -15.98 4.76 -9.06
C THR A 53 -16.95 4.22 -10.12
N SER A 54 -17.05 2.90 -10.26
CA SER A 54 -17.99 2.24 -11.20
C SER A 54 -19.47 2.33 -10.79
N GLY A 55 -19.76 2.89 -9.61
CA GLY A 55 -21.11 3.16 -9.11
C GLY A 55 -21.29 4.63 -8.75
N ASP A 56 -21.94 4.90 -7.62
CA ASP A 56 -22.21 6.26 -7.15
C ASP A 56 -21.04 6.90 -6.38
N SER A 57 -19.94 6.18 -6.22
CA SER A 57 -18.77 6.68 -5.47
C SER A 57 -18.06 7.80 -6.21
N LYS A 58 -17.61 8.82 -5.45
CA LYS A 58 -16.85 9.98 -5.95
C LYS A 58 -15.34 9.74 -5.99
N GLY A 59 -14.85 8.73 -5.25
CA GLY A 59 -13.43 8.40 -5.21
C GLY A 59 -12.86 8.29 -3.82
N ILE A 60 -12.37 9.38 -3.21
CA ILE A 60 -11.78 9.36 -1.87
C ILE A 60 -12.72 10.01 -0.87
N TYR A 61 -12.94 9.30 0.24
CA TYR A 61 -13.70 9.79 1.40
C TYR A 61 -12.79 9.95 2.59
N SER A 62 -12.95 11.03 3.35
CA SER A 62 -12.26 11.22 4.61
C SER A 62 -13.25 11.24 5.78
N PHE A 63 -12.80 10.66 6.89
CA PHE A 63 -13.58 10.55 8.11
C PHE A 63 -12.76 10.95 9.32
N ARG A 64 -13.42 11.50 10.34
CA ARG A 64 -12.90 11.56 11.69
C ARG A 64 -13.21 10.20 12.35
N PHE A 65 -12.18 9.45 12.66
CA PHE A 65 -12.31 8.13 13.27
C PHE A 65 -11.92 8.20 14.74
N ASN A 66 -12.79 7.72 15.61
CA ASN A 66 -12.54 7.62 17.04
C ASN A 66 -12.07 6.19 17.35
N GLU A 67 -10.82 6.04 17.82
CA GLU A 67 -10.19 4.74 18.05
C GLU A 67 -10.81 3.99 19.25
N GLU A 68 -11.41 4.70 20.21
CA GLU A 68 -12.00 4.11 21.39
C GLU A 68 -13.40 3.53 21.10
N THR A 69 -14.20 4.24 20.33
CA THR A 69 -15.59 3.85 20.05
C THR A 69 -15.77 3.14 18.71
N GLY A 70 -14.77 3.22 17.81
CA GLY A 70 -14.85 2.74 16.43
C GLY A 70 -15.77 3.58 15.54
N THR A 71 -16.20 4.77 15.99
CA THR A 71 -17.13 5.62 15.23
C THR A 71 -16.40 6.41 14.17
N ALA A 72 -16.91 6.42 12.94
CA ALA A 72 -16.43 7.22 11.82
C ALA A 72 -17.45 8.32 11.48
N THR A 73 -17.00 9.59 11.49
CA THR A 73 -17.81 10.75 11.09
C THR A 73 -17.24 11.33 9.81
N ALA A 74 -18.07 11.45 8.76
CA ALA A 74 -17.65 11.98 7.47
C ALA A 74 -17.14 13.44 7.60
N LEU A 75 -16.01 13.71 6.94
CA LEU A 75 -15.38 15.04 6.86
C LEU A 75 -15.52 15.61 5.45
N SER A 76 -15.05 14.90 4.43
CA SER A 76 -15.09 15.35 3.05
C SER A 76 -15.09 14.20 2.07
N GLU A 77 -15.42 14.51 0.82
CA GLU A 77 -15.23 13.66 -0.34
C GLU A 77 -14.40 14.38 -1.38
N THR A 78 -13.62 13.63 -2.17
CA THR A 78 -12.77 14.17 -3.24
C THR A 78 -12.98 13.36 -4.50
N GLU A 79 -13.34 14.03 -5.59
CA GLU A 79 -13.54 13.39 -6.89
C GLU A 79 -12.19 13.01 -7.49
N VAL A 80 -12.01 11.73 -7.72
CA VAL A 80 -10.92 11.10 -8.46
C VAL A 80 -11.37 9.72 -8.89
N GLU A 81 -11.03 9.31 -10.11
CA GLU A 81 -11.50 8.05 -10.64
C GLU A 81 -10.64 6.87 -10.17
N ASN A 82 -11.31 5.82 -9.69
CA ASN A 82 -10.72 4.55 -9.27
C ASN A 82 -9.47 4.66 -8.36
N PRO A 83 -9.48 5.45 -7.28
CA PRO A 83 -8.37 5.51 -6.33
C PRO A 83 -8.38 4.28 -5.41
N SER A 84 -8.16 3.10 -5.98
CA SER A 84 -8.29 1.80 -5.31
C SER A 84 -7.23 1.58 -4.23
N TYR A 85 -6.10 2.29 -4.31
CA TYR A 85 -5.04 2.28 -3.31
C TYR A 85 -4.46 3.67 -3.11
N LEU A 86 -4.03 3.97 -1.87
CA LEU A 86 -3.46 5.27 -1.51
C LEU A 86 -2.32 5.13 -0.49
N ALA A 87 -1.39 6.08 -0.52
CA ALA A 87 -0.28 6.21 0.41
C ALA A 87 -0.23 7.63 0.97
N VAL A 88 0.16 7.75 2.23
CA VAL A 88 0.32 9.02 2.92
C VAL A 88 1.79 9.33 3.07
N SER A 89 2.20 10.59 2.82
CA SER A 89 3.57 11.02 3.10
C SER A 89 3.88 10.95 4.59
N ALA A 90 5.15 10.74 4.95
CA ALA A 90 5.57 10.60 6.35
C ALA A 90 5.24 11.83 7.22
N ASP A 91 5.17 13.02 6.63
CA ASP A 91 4.79 14.26 7.32
C ASP A 91 3.28 14.53 7.33
N GLY A 92 2.49 13.64 6.72
CA GLY A 92 1.03 13.72 6.65
C GLY A 92 0.48 14.85 5.77
N LYS A 93 1.32 15.51 4.96
CA LYS A 93 0.90 16.66 4.14
C LYS A 93 0.43 16.30 2.74
N PHE A 94 0.81 15.12 2.25
CA PHE A 94 0.50 14.67 0.90
C PHE A 94 -0.11 13.29 0.91
N ILE A 95 -1.04 13.08 -0.03
CA ILE A 95 -1.63 11.78 -0.33
C ILE A 95 -1.31 11.48 -1.78
N TYR A 96 -0.85 10.25 -2.02
CA TYR A 96 -0.63 9.70 -3.35
C TYR A 96 -1.61 8.56 -3.59
N THR A 97 -2.27 8.56 -4.75
CA THR A 97 -3.22 7.51 -5.09
C THR A 97 -2.99 7.01 -6.50
N VAL A 98 -3.46 5.81 -6.77
CA VAL A 98 -3.61 5.33 -8.13
C VAL A 98 -4.91 5.83 -8.74
N SER A 99 -4.99 5.86 -10.09
CA SER A 99 -6.22 5.74 -10.85
C SER A 99 -6.13 4.43 -11.62
N GLU A 100 -6.80 3.40 -11.11
CA GLU A 100 -6.71 2.03 -11.59
C GLU A 100 -7.57 1.85 -12.85
N PHE A 101 -6.89 1.89 -14.01
CA PHE A 101 -7.48 1.69 -15.33
C PHE A 101 -6.59 0.75 -16.15
N ASN A 102 -7.24 -0.10 -16.96
CA ASN A 102 -6.56 -1.00 -17.90
C ASN A 102 -6.31 -0.35 -19.28
N ASN A 103 -6.08 0.93 -19.30
CA ASN A 103 -5.86 1.73 -20.50
C ASN A 103 -4.97 2.95 -20.21
N GLU A 104 -4.85 3.86 -21.18
CA GLU A 104 -4.05 5.08 -21.08
C GLU A 104 -4.47 6.07 -19.98
N GLN A 105 -5.62 5.85 -19.30
CA GLN A 105 -6.03 6.66 -18.15
C GLN A 105 -5.29 6.27 -16.87
N ALA A 106 -4.63 5.09 -16.85
CA ALA A 106 -3.84 4.63 -15.72
C ALA A 106 -2.84 5.68 -15.22
N ALA A 107 -2.94 6.07 -13.96
CA ALA A 107 -2.17 7.19 -13.42
C ALA A 107 -1.82 7.02 -11.94
N ALA A 108 -0.80 7.76 -11.49
CA ALA A 108 -0.53 8.10 -10.11
C ALA A 108 -0.89 9.58 -9.90
N ASN A 109 -1.59 9.90 -8.82
CA ASN A 109 -2.06 11.25 -8.50
C ASN A 109 -1.45 11.71 -7.20
N ALA A 110 -1.09 13.00 -7.12
CA ALA A 110 -0.61 13.66 -5.92
C ALA A 110 -1.63 14.70 -5.42
N PHE A 111 -1.90 14.70 -4.12
CA PHE A 111 -2.79 15.64 -3.46
C PHE A 111 -2.10 16.30 -2.28
N ALA A 112 -2.28 17.62 -2.11
CA ALA A 112 -2.04 18.28 -0.84
C ALA A 112 -3.18 17.95 0.12
N PHE A 113 -2.85 17.57 1.35
CA PHE A 113 -3.79 17.08 2.35
C PHE A 113 -3.85 17.99 3.56
N ASN A 114 -5.06 18.43 3.89
CA ASN A 114 -5.36 19.10 5.15
C ASN A 114 -5.94 18.07 6.12
N GLN A 115 -5.10 17.57 7.02
CA GLN A 115 -5.47 16.51 7.95
C GLN A 115 -6.58 16.91 8.93
N GLU A 116 -6.63 18.17 9.35
CA GLU A 116 -7.65 18.66 10.28
C GLU A 116 -9.05 18.67 9.64
N LYS A 117 -9.14 19.16 8.40
CA LYS A 117 -10.39 19.24 7.64
C LYS A 117 -10.73 17.98 6.85
N GLY A 118 -9.77 17.07 6.71
CA GLY A 118 -9.88 15.88 5.86
C GLY A 118 -9.90 16.19 4.37
N THR A 119 -9.58 17.43 3.93
CA THR A 119 -9.71 17.85 2.54
C THR A 119 -8.45 17.59 1.72
N LEU A 120 -8.63 17.13 0.47
CA LEU A 120 -7.56 16.93 -0.49
C LEU A 120 -7.67 17.92 -1.64
N LYS A 121 -6.52 18.45 -2.08
CA LYS A 121 -6.40 19.31 -3.26
C LYS A 121 -5.45 18.68 -4.24
N LEU A 122 -5.92 18.33 -5.43
CA LEU A 122 -5.08 17.77 -6.50
C LEU A 122 -3.92 18.72 -6.83
N LEU A 123 -2.72 18.20 -6.81
CA LEU A 123 -1.50 18.88 -7.28
C LEU A 123 -1.26 18.56 -8.75
N ASN A 124 -1.16 17.27 -9.08
CA ASN A 124 -1.05 16.80 -10.45
C ASN A 124 -1.29 15.28 -10.55
N SER A 125 -1.27 14.78 -11.79
CA SER A 125 -1.34 13.36 -12.15
C SER A 125 -0.23 13.04 -13.15
N GLN A 126 0.34 11.83 -13.06
CA GLN A 126 1.33 11.29 -13.98
C GLN A 126 0.88 9.93 -14.50
N LYS A 127 1.08 9.66 -15.79
CA LYS A 127 0.77 8.36 -16.37
C LYS A 127 1.73 7.30 -15.84
N THR A 128 1.20 6.13 -15.48
CA THR A 128 2.00 5.02 -14.97
C THR A 128 2.81 4.32 -16.08
N GLY A 129 2.36 4.40 -17.33
CA GLY A 129 2.98 3.64 -18.41
C GLY A 129 2.80 2.13 -18.28
N GLY A 130 1.99 1.69 -17.33
CA GLY A 130 1.52 0.34 -17.12
C GLY A 130 0.07 0.35 -16.68
N GLU A 131 -0.71 -0.65 -17.10
CA GLU A 131 -2.15 -0.77 -16.88
C GLU A 131 -2.48 -1.30 -15.50
N ASP A 132 -3.67 -0.92 -14.97
CA ASP A 132 -4.21 -1.31 -13.67
C ASP A 132 -3.20 -1.11 -12.51
N PRO A 133 -2.76 0.15 -12.23
CA PRO A 133 -1.97 0.42 -11.04
C PRO A 133 -2.84 0.15 -9.79
N CYS A 134 -2.57 -0.94 -9.09
CA CYS A 134 -3.37 -1.43 -7.96
C CYS A 134 -2.71 -1.23 -6.60
N TYR A 135 -1.47 -0.77 -6.57
CA TYR A 135 -0.71 -0.51 -5.35
C TYR A 135 0.19 0.71 -5.51
N ILE A 136 0.35 1.50 -4.44
CA ILE A 136 1.20 2.69 -4.43
C ILE A 136 1.84 2.86 -3.06
N ILE A 137 3.13 3.24 -3.06
CA ILE A 137 3.87 3.61 -1.85
C ILE A 137 4.65 4.90 -2.07
N THR A 138 5.13 5.49 -0.98
CA THR A 138 6.13 6.56 -1.02
C THR A 138 7.22 6.34 0.02
N ASN A 139 8.46 6.75 -0.31
CA ASN A 139 9.58 6.83 0.62
C ASN A 139 9.96 8.28 0.96
N GLY A 140 9.12 9.25 0.55
CA GLY A 140 9.36 10.69 0.74
C GLY A 140 10.09 11.36 -0.42
N ASN A 141 10.90 10.65 -1.20
CA ASN A 141 11.58 11.16 -2.39
C ASN A 141 10.95 10.66 -3.69
N ASN A 142 10.36 9.49 -3.65
CA ASN A 142 9.73 8.83 -4.79
C ASN A 142 8.36 8.28 -4.39
N VAL A 143 7.48 8.21 -5.37
CA VAL A 143 6.27 7.39 -5.37
C VAL A 143 6.50 6.21 -6.30
N ILE A 144 6.04 5.02 -5.91
CA ILE A 144 6.22 3.79 -6.68
C ILE A 144 4.89 3.09 -6.79
N THR A 145 4.52 2.67 -8.00
CA THR A 145 3.29 1.90 -8.27
C THR A 145 3.60 0.47 -8.70
N ALA A 146 2.73 -0.47 -8.32
CA ALA A 146 2.63 -1.78 -8.96
C ALA A 146 1.47 -1.75 -9.95
N ASN A 147 1.75 -2.09 -11.21
CA ASN A 147 0.78 -2.06 -12.31
C ASN A 147 0.42 -3.49 -12.68
N TYR A 148 -0.77 -3.92 -12.28
CA TYR A 148 -1.20 -5.32 -12.33
C TYR A 148 -1.25 -5.86 -13.76
N SER A 149 -2.14 -5.32 -14.59
CA SER A 149 -2.29 -5.78 -15.99
C SER A 149 -1.11 -5.36 -16.86
N GLY A 150 -0.42 -4.28 -16.51
CA GLY A 150 0.80 -3.84 -17.17
C GLY A 150 2.02 -4.72 -16.90
N GLY A 151 1.97 -5.60 -15.87
CA GLY A 151 3.08 -6.44 -15.47
C GLY A 151 4.34 -5.63 -15.18
N SER A 152 4.21 -4.47 -14.54
CA SER A 152 5.31 -3.52 -14.37
C SER A 152 5.25 -2.78 -13.03
N ILE A 153 6.33 -2.10 -12.69
CA ILE A 153 6.40 -1.07 -11.64
C ILE A 153 6.84 0.24 -12.26
N SER A 154 6.36 1.36 -11.69
CA SER A 154 6.74 2.71 -12.14
C SER A 154 7.22 3.53 -10.96
N VAL A 155 8.29 4.31 -11.14
CA VAL A 155 8.91 5.16 -10.13
C VAL A 155 8.75 6.61 -10.54
N PHE A 156 8.23 7.44 -9.64
CA PHE A 156 7.99 8.88 -9.87
C PHE A 156 8.75 9.69 -8.82
N PRO A 157 9.75 10.48 -9.18
CA PRO A 157 10.35 11.43 -8.24
C PRO A 157 9.32 12.45 -7.76
N ILE A 158 9.42 12.86 -6.49
CA ILE A 158 8.56 13.86 -5.87
C ILE A 158 9.24 15.22 -5.95
N ALA A 159 8.54 16.22 -6.46
CA ALA A 159 8.98 17.62 -6.45
C ALA A 159 8.86 18.23 -5.04
N LYS A 160 9.50 19.38 -4.80
CA LYS A 160 9.53 20.07 -3.50
C LYS A 160 8.14 20.46 -2.96
N ASP A 161 7.18 20.66 -3.85
CA ASP A 161 5.79 20.99 -3.51
C ASP A 161 4.89 19.77 -3.30
N GLY A 162 5.45 18.55 -3.39
CA GLY A 162 4.74 17.29 -3.24
C GLY A 162 4.14 16.74 -4.53
N SER A 163 4.22 17.48 -5.65
CA SER A 163 3.76 17.00 -6.96
C SER A 163 4.67 15.89 -7.51
N LEU A 164 4.16 15.07 -8.45
CA LEU A 164 4.92 14.02 -9.10
C LEU A 164 5.63 14.56 -10.35
N LEU A 165 6.91 14.23 -10.51
CA LEU A 165 7.59 14.37 -11.78
C LEU A 165 7.22 13.18 -12.69
N PRO A 166 7.47 13.28 -14.02
CA PRO A 166 7.31 12.13 -14.91
C PRO A 166 8.06 10.91 -14.41
N ALA A 167 7.56 9.71 -14.72
CA ALA A 167 8.20 8.47 -14.31
C ALA A 167 9.69 8.44 -14.73
N SER A 168 10.57 8.22 -13.78
CA SER A 168 12.01 8.05 -14.03
C SER A 168 12.33 6.63 -14.48
N ASP A 169 11.58 5.66 -13.98
CA ASP A 169 11.76 4.25 -14.30
C ASP A 169 10.40 3.58 -14.53
N ILE A 170 10.33 2.73 -15.55
CA ILE A 170 9.23 1.79 -15.79
C ILE A 170 9.87 0.42 -16.03
N ILE A 171 9.78 -0.45 -15.03
CA ILE A 171 10.40 -1.78 -15.07
C ILE A 171 9.31 -2.81 -15.39
N LYS A 172 9.45 -3.49 -16.53
CA LYS A 172 8.53 -4.52 -17.01
C LYS A 172 9.04 -5.91 -16.65
N PHE A 173 8.10 -6.81 -16.36
CA PHE A 173 8.39 -8.20 -16.04
C PHE A 173 7.68 -9.11 -17.03
N GLU A 174 8.34 -10.23 -17.33
CA GLU A 174 7.82 -11.25 -18.21
C GLU A 174 7.66 -12.58 -17.46
N GLY A 175 6.96 -13.51 -18.06
CA GLY A 175 6.73 -14.85 -17.51
C GLY A 175 5.26 -15.11 -17.23
N SER A 176 4.99 -16.35 -16.82
CA SER A 176 3.66 -16.85 -16.51
C SER A 176 3.74 -17.92 -15.43
N GLY A 177 2.61 -18.23 -14.82
CA GLY A 177 2.48 -19.29 -13.81
C GLY A 177 1.61 -20.46 -14.27
N THR A 178 1.13 -21.23 -13.30
CA THR A 178 0.36 -22.45 -13.55
C THR A 178 -1.12 -22.24 -13.75
N ASP A 179 -1.68 -21.17 -13.21
CA ASP A 179 -3.10 -20.81 -13.41
C ASP A 179 -3.24 -20.07 -14.75
N LYS A 180 -3.93 -20.71 -15.72
CA LYS A 180 -4.01 -20.18 -17.10
C LYS A 180 -4.89 -18.94 -17.25
N GLU A 181 -5.74 -18.67 -16.27
CA GLU A 181 -6.64 -17.51 -16.27
C GLU A 181 -6.08 -16.33 -15.48
N ARG A 182 -5.31 -16.61 -14.41
CA ARG A 182 -4.84 -15.60 -13.48
C ARG A 182 -3.33 -15.42 -13.48
N GLN A 183 -2.59 -16.26 -14.18
CA GLN A 183 -1.14 -16.23 -14.29
C GLN A 183 -0.67 -16.42 -15.74
N GLU A 184 -1.47 -15.94 -16.71
CA GLU A 184 -1.14 -16.01 -18.15
C GLU A 184 0.07 -15.13 -18.50
N LYS A 185 0.36 -14.12 -17.68
CA LYS A 185 1.49 -13.20 -17.77
C LYS A 185 1.90 -12.69 -16.38
N SER A 186 2.90 -11.84 -16.32
CA SER A 186 3.28 -11.10 -15.10
C SER A 186 2.16 -10.17 -14.64
N HIS A 187 1.87 -10.19 -13.33
CA HIS A 187 0.91 -9.32 -12.66
C HIS A 187 1.51 -8.79 -11.35
N LEU A 188 2.05 -7.57 -11.38
CA LEU A 188 2.63 -6.94 -10.20
C LEU A 188 1.51 -6.42 -9.30
N HIS A 189 1.44 -6.92 -8.06
CA HIS A 189 0.34 -6.57 -7.16
C HIS A 189 0.76 -5.70 -5.97
N CYS A 190 2.00 -5.77 -5.54
CA CYS A 190 2.51 -5.01 -4.39
C CYS A 190 3.97 -4.63 -4.62
N VAL A 191 4.36 -3.50 -4.08
CA VAL A 191 5.74 -3.09 -3.89
C VAL A 191 5.95 -2.70 -2.43
N ARG A 192 7.06 -3.14 -1.82
CA ARG A 192 7.32 -2.88 -0.40
C ARG A 192 8.79 -2.60 -0.17
N ILE A 193 9.08 -1.42 0.40
CA ILE A 193 10.43 -1.07 0.86
C ILE A 193 10.66 -1.77 2.20
N THR A 194 11.87 -2.31 2.37
CA THR A 194 12.29 -2.94 3.61
C THR A 194 12.42 -1.94 4.75
N PRO A 195 12.26 -2.35 6.03
CA PRO A 195 12.35 -1.43 7.17
C PRO A 195 13.66 -0.65 7.29
N ASP A 196 14.77 -1.21 6.78
CA ASP A 196 16.08 -0.55 6.73
C ASP A 196 16.27 0.37 5.52
N GLY A 197 15.29 0.44 4.62
CA GLY A 197 15.31 1.29 3.43
C GLY A 197 16.28 0.87 2.33
N LYS A 198 16.95 -0.29 2.46
CA LYS A 198 18.00 -0.71 1.52
C LYS A 198 17.48 -1.47 0.32
N TYR A 199 16.35 -2.16 0.47
CA TYR A 199 15.77 -3.02 -0.56
C TYR A 199 14.30 -2.69 -0.79
N MET A 200 13.82 -3.08 -1.95
CA MET A 200 12.40 -3.12 -2.27
C MET A 200 12.05 -4.51 -2.80
N PHE A 201 10.93 -5.05 -2.33
CA PHE A 201 10.32 -6.25 -2.89
C PHE A 201 9.11 -5.88 -3.74
N ALA A 202 8.90 -6.66 -4.82
CA ALA A 202 7.76 -6.53 -5.71
C ALA A 202 7.11 -7.90 -5.92
N ASP A 203 5.85 -8.03 -5.50
CA ASP A 203 5.12 -9.29 -5.54
C ASP A 203 4.49 -9.47 -6.93
N ASN A 204 4.89 -10.53 -7.62
CA ASN A 204 4.40 -10.89 -8.94
C ASN A 204 3.46 -12.09 -8.84
N LEU A 205 2.16 -11.81 -8.77
CA LEU A 205 1.11 -12.82 -8.71
C LEU A 205 1.17 -13.76 -9.93
N GLY A 206 1.45 -13.19 -11.11
CA GLY A 206 1.44 -13.92 -12.37
C GLY A 206 2.56 -14.95 -12.53
N THR A 207 3.65 -14.83 -11.75
CA THR A 207 4.83 -15.71 -11.92
C THR A 207 5.24 -16.46 -10.65
N ASP A 208 4.47 -16.33 -9.56
CA ASP A 208 4.79 -16.90 -8.25
C ASP A 208 6.17 -16.45 -7.71
N GLN A 209 6.48 -15.16 -7.86
CA GLN A 209 7.78 -14.62 -7.49
C GLN A 209 7.64 -13.33 -6.66
N ILE A 210 8.59 -13.13 -5.76
CA ILE A 210 8.85 -11.86 -5.06
C ILE A 210 10.16 -11.34 -5.64
N HIS A 211 10.11 -10.31 -6.50
CA HIS A 211 11.30 -9.69 -7.07
C HIS A 211 12.00 -8.81 -6.04
N LYS A 212 13.34 -8.78 -6.06
CA LYS A 212 14.18 -8.01 -5.15
C LYS A 212 14.93 -6.92 -5.91
N PHE A 213 14.90 -5.72 -5.36
CA PHE A 213 15.68 -4.57 -5.83
C PHE A 213 16.54 -4.00 -4.71
N ILE A 214 17.72 -3.52 -5.08
CA ILE A 214 18.56 -2.68 -4.24
C ILE A 214 18.16 -1.23 -4.50
N ILE A 215 17.88 -0.47 -3.44
CA ILE A 215 17.56 0.94 -3.53
C ILE A 215 18.86 1.73 -3.68
N ASN A 216 18.91 2.58 -4.70
CA ASN A 216 19.99 3.55 -4.89
C ASN A 216 19.60 4.86 -4.20
N PRO A 217 20.17 5.19 -3.01
CA PRO A 217 19.79 6.38 -2.27
C PRO A 217 20.24 7.69 -2.96
N ASP A 218 21.24 7.60 -3.86
CA ASP A 218 21.79 8.75 -4.55
C ASP A 218 21.03 9.09 -5.85
N ALA A 219 20.11 8.21 -6.29
CA ALA A 219 19.31 8.45 -7.47
C ALA A 219 18.35 9.63 -7.26
N ASN A 220 18.39 10.58 -8.17
CA ASN A 220 17.55 11.76 -8.15
C ASN A 220 17.25 12.23 -9.59
N ALA A 221 16.33 13.18 -9.72
CA ALA A 221 15.92 13.70 -11.02
C ALA A 221 17.05 14.39 -11.82
N GLU A 222 18.12 14.83 -11.15
CA GLU A 222 19.22 15.58 -11.78
C GLU A 222 20.27 14.64 -12.37
N ASN A 223 20.68 13.57 -11.63
CA ASN A 223 21.72 12.66 -12.05
C ASN A 223 21.24 11.55 -13.00
N LYS A 224 19.93 11.37 -13.15
CA LYS A 224 19.29 10.35 -14.01
C LYS A 224 19.73 8.91 -13.72
N GLU A 225 20.25 8.64 -12.53
CA GLU A 225 20.51 7.28 -12.11
C GLU A 225 19.18 6.58 -11.75
N SER A 226 19.10 5.28 -12.07
CA SER A 226 17.92 4.49 -11.70
C SER A 226 17.84 4.35 -10.17
N PHE A 227 16.65 4.59 -9.62
CA PHE A 227 16.36 4.44 -8.21
C PHE A 227 16.44 2.98 -7.77
N LEU A 228 16.09 2.05 -8.67
CA LEU A 228 16.06 0.62 -8.41
C LEU A 228 17.12 -0.11 -9.25
N LYS A 229 17.95 -0.90 -8.60
CA LYS A 229 18.89 -1.84 -9.23
C LYS A 229 18.48 -3.26 -8.90
N GLU A 230 18.57 -4.17 -9.87
CA GLU A 230 18.24 -5.57 -9.66
C GLU A 230 19.06 -6.17 -8.51
N GLY A 231 18.40 -6.91 -7.62
CA GLY A 231 19.05 -7.56 -6.48
C GLY A 231 19.72 -8.88 -6.83
N SER A 232 20.46 -9.44 -5.88
CA SER A 232 20.99 -10.80 -5.98
C SER A 232 20.62 -11.56 -4.68
N PRO A 233 19.83 -12.67 -4.78
CA PRO A 233 19.10 -13.10 -5.98
C PRO A 233 18.13 -12.03 -6.47
N SER A 234 17.75 -12.08 -7.75
CA SER A 234 16.81 -11.11 -8.33
C SER A 234 15.35 -11.39 -7.93
N ALA A 235 15.05 -12.62 -7.54
CA ALA A 235 13.72 -13.00 -7.07
C ALA A 235 13.74 -14.21 -6.14
N PHE A 236 12.74 -14.27 -5.26
CA PHE A 236 12.40 -15.43 -4.42
C PHE A 236 11.15 -16.09 -5.01
N LYS A 237 11.18 -17.41 -5.18
CA LYS A 237 10.05 -18.19 -5.69
C LYS A 237 9.22 -18.70 -4.52
N VAL A 238 7.91 -18.63 -4.65
CA VAL A 238 6.97 -19.35 -3.79
C VAL A 238 6.42 -20.58 -4.52
N LYS A 239 5.60 -21.38 -3.84
CA LYS A 239 4.97 -22.55 -4.44
C LYS A 239 4.15 -22.16 -5.66
N ALA A 240 4.27 -22.92 -6.74
CA ALA A 240 3.52 -22.69 -7.99
C ALA A 240 2.00 -22.63 -7.75
N GLY A 241 1.34 -21.67 -8.35
CA GLY A 241 -0.09 -21.39 -8.18
C GLY A 241 -0.44 -20.67 -6.88
N SER A 242 0.55 -20.11 -6.18
CA SER A 242 0.31 -19.34 -4.93
C SER A 242 -0.28 -17.97 -5.21
N GLY A 243 0.23 -17.25 -6.19
CA GLY A 243 -0.18 -15.87 -6.52
C GLY A 243 0.18 -14.87 -5.43
N PRO A 244 1.47 -14.52 -5.26
CA PRO A 244 1.92 -13.47 -4.34
C PRO A 244 1.15 -12.16 -4.54
N ARG A 245 0.56 -11.64 -3.45
CA ARG A 245 -0.29 -10.47 -3.56
C ARG A 245 0.23 -9.28 -2.77
N HIS A 246 0.24 -9.36 -1.46
CA HIS A 246 0.73 -8.29 -0.58
C HIS A 246 1.72 -8.82 0.44
N LEU A 247 2.81 -8.07 0.63
CA LEU A 247 3.86 -8.32 1.61
C LEU A 247 3.85 -7.23 2.69
N THR A 248 4.06 -7.62 3.94
CA THR A 248 4.27 -6.69 5.05
C THR A 248 5.42 -7.16 5.93
N PHE A 249 6.08 -6.21 6.62
CA PHE A 249 7.17 -6.50 7.56
C PHE A 249 6.72 -6.35 9.00
N SER A 250 7.31 -7.16 9.88
CA SER A 250 7.17 -6.96 11.31
C SER A 250 7.77 -5.61 11.75
N PRO A 251 7.25 -4.96 12.81
CA PRO A 251 7.76 -3.68 13.30
C PRO A 251 9.24 -3.69 13.68
N ASN A 252 9.75 -4.86 14.12
CA ASN A 252 11.18 -5.03 14.45
C ASN A 252 12.06 -5.32 13.24
N GLY A 253 11.47 -5.43 12.03
CA GLY A 253 12.18 -5.66 10.78
C GLY A 253 12.79 -7.06 10.59
N ASN A 254 12.50 -8.04 11.47
CA ASN A 254 13.12 -9.36 11.39
C ASN A 254 12.29 -10.38 10.61
N TYR A 255 11.03 -10.08 10.34
CA TYR A 255 10.10 -10.98 9.67
C TYR A 255 9.33 -10.27 8.57
N ALA A 256 8.97 -11.03 7.54
CA ALA A 256 8.05 -10.61 6.50
C ALA A 256 6.89 -11.61 6.38
N TYR A 257 5.71 -11.11 6.01
CA TYR A 257 4.52 -11.93 5.84
C TYR A 257 3.90 -11.63 4.47
N LEU A 258 3.70 -12.68 3.69
CA LEU A 258 3.13 -12.62 2.35
C LEU A 258 1.75 -13.28 2.36
N ILE A 259 0.73 -12.58 1.87
CA ILE A 259 -0.54 -13.21 1.52
C ILE A 259 -0.56 -13.59 0.05
N ASN A 260 -0.96 -14.81 -0.24
CA ASN A 260 -1.09 -15.35 -1.58
C ASN A 260 -2.56 -15.38 -2.00
N GLU A 261 -2.90 -14.69 -3.07
CA GLU A 261 -4.30 -14.54 -3.51
C GLU A 261 -4.92 -15.86 -3.97
N LEU A 262 -4.17 -16.63 -4.78
CA LEU A 262 -4.73 -17.81 -5.46
C LEU A 262 -4.76 -19.04 -4.57
N SER A 263 -3.73 -19.25 -3.76
CA SER A 263 -3.67 -20.39 -2.84
C SER A 263 -4.37 -20.16 -1.50
N GLY A 264 -4.72 -18.91 -1.18
CA GLY A 264 -5.34 -18.59 0.11
C GLY A 264 -4.41 -18.82 1.31
N THR A 265 -3.10 -18.73 1.11
CA THR A 265 -2.10 -18.98 2.16
C THR A 265 -1.41 -17.71 2.60
N VAL A 266 -0.95 -17.69 3.84
CA VAL A 266 0.01 -16.72 4.35
C VAL A 266 1.33 -17.43 4.59
N ILE A 267 2.42 -16.87 4.03
CA ILE A 267 3.80 -17.32 4.24
C ILE A 267 4.50 -16.34 5.18
N ALA A 268 5.13 -16.88 6.23
CA ALA A 268 6.02 -16.13 7.09
C ALA A 268 7.47 -16.40 6.69
N PHE A 269 8.26 -15.32 6.60
CA PHE A 269 9.68 -15.37 6.31
C PHE A 269 10.48 -14.76 7.46
N GLU A 270 11.63 -15.35 7.77
CA GLU A 270 12.73 -14.65 8.41
C GLU A 270 13.35 -13.71 7.37
N TYR A 271 13.46 -12.41 7.71
CA TYR A 271 14.09 -11.40 6.86
C TYR A 271 15.45 -10.99 7.43
N LYS A 272 16.46 -10.98 6.59
CA LYS A 272 17.79 -10.49 6.96
C LYS A 272 18.53 -9.95 5.73
N ASP A 273 18.95 -8.67 5.78
CA ASP A 273 19.82 -8.03 4.77
C ASP A 273 19.36 -8.27 3.31
N GLY A 274 18.05 -8.17 3.06
CA GLY A 274 17.46 -8.36 1.74
C GLY A 274 17.18 -9.82 1.37
N ASP A 275 17.39 -10.78 2.27
CA ASP A 275 17.06 -12.18 2.05
C ASP A 275 15.78 -12.59 2.78
N LEU A 276 14.99 -13.45 2.12
CA LEU A 276 13.76 -14.03 2.64
C LEU A 276 13.96 -15.54 2.80
N LYS A 277 13.80 -16.04 4.03
CA LYS A 277 13.82 -17.47 4.32
C LYS A 277 12.46 -17.88 4.86
N GLU A 278 11.73 -18.71 4.10
CA GLU A 278 10.45 -19.25 4.55
C GLU A 278 10.61 -20.04 5.85
N ILE A 279 9.76 -19.73 6.84
CA ILE A 279 9.75 -20.41 8.13
C ILE A 279 8.40 -21.06 8.43
N GLN A 280 7.31 -20.58 7.82
CA GLN A 280 5.98 -21.13 8.03
C GLN A 280 5.05 -20.77 6.88
N THR A 281 4.17 -21.70 6.52
CA THR A 281 3.02 -21.43 5.64
C THR A 281 1.75 -21.93 6.31
N ILE A 282 0.73 -21.07 6.38
CA ILE A 282 -0.60 -21.39 6.93
C ILE A 282 -1.69 -21.13 5.90
N VAL A 283 -2.77 -21.91 5.97
CA VAL A 283 -3.97 -21.69 5.17
C VAL A 283 -4.80 -20.61 5.86
N ALA A 284 -5.03 -19.50 5.17
CA ALA A 284 -5.84 -18.37 5.63
C ALA A 284 -7.23 -18.34 4.99
N ASP A 285 -7.38 -18.96 3.81
CA ASP A 285 -8.66 -19.17 3.12
C ASP A 285 -9.02 -20.65 3.10
N THR A 286 -9.92 -21.06 3.98
CA THR A 286 -10.35 -22.47 4.12
C THR A 286 -11.39 -22.89 3.09
N VAL A 287 -11.94 -21.96 2.31
CA VAL A 287 -12.93 -22.25 1.26
C VAL A 287 -12.30 -22.27 -0.14
N CYS A 288 -11.01 -21.96 -0.23
CA CYS A 288 -10.23 -21.97 -1.48
C CYS A 288 -10.86 -21.08 -2.58
N ALA A 289 -11.36 -19.91 -2.21
CA ALA A 289 -12.07 -19.02 -3.12
C ALA A 289 -11.17 -18.24 -4.08
N LYS A 290 -9.83 -18.41 -4.00
CA LYS A 290 -8.83 -17.70 -4.83
C LYS A 290 -8.97 -16.17 -4.77
N GLY A 291 -9.29 -15.63 -3.61
CA GLY A 291 -9.60 -14.21 -3.43
C GLY A 291 -9.05 -13.61 -2.14
N SER A 292 -7.94 -14.14 -1.61
CA SER A 292 -7.26 -13.50 -0.49
C SER A 292 -6.88 -12.07 -0.85
N GLY A 293 -7.06 -11.17 0.10
CA GLY A 293 -6.93 -9.72 -0.11
C GLY A 293 -5.68 -9.14 0.56
N ASP A 294 -5.87 -8.33 1.55
CA ASP A 294 -4.82 -7.55 2.18
C ASP A 294 -4.25 -8.21 3.44
N ILE A 295 -3.04 -7.79 3.83
CA ILE A 295 -2.33 -8.27 5.01
C ILE A 295 -1.67 -7.11 5.76
N HIS A 296 -1.95 -7.00 7.06
CA HIS A 296 -1.38 -5.98 7.95
C HIS A 296 -0.97 -6.58 9.28
N ILE A 297 0.04 -5.96 9.90
CA ILE A 297 0.48 -6.31 11.24
C ILE A 297 0.17 -5.16 12.21
N SER A 298 -0.23 -5.48 13.44
CA SER A 298 -0.44 -4.47 14.47
C SER A 298 0.86 -3.72 14.79
N PRO A 299 0.79 -2.43 15.22
CA PRO A 299 1.98 -1.64 15.54
C PRO A 299 2.88 -2.26 16.62
N ASP A 300 2.29 -3.05 17.54
CA ASP A 300 3.02 -3.78 18.57
C ASP A 300 3.57 -5.13 18.11
N GLY A 301 3.30 -5.52 16.84
CA GLY A 301 3.78 -6.75 16.23
C GLY A 301 3.13 -8.04 16.71
N LYS A 302 2.06 -7.96 17.53
CA LYS A 302 1.45 -9.16 18.13
C LYS A 302 0.38 -9.82 17.29
N PHE A 303 -0.25 -9.07 16.38
CA PHE A 303 -1.38 -9.55 15.59
C PHE A 303 -1.12 -9.33 14.11
N LEU A 304 -1.37 -10.37 13.31
CA LEU A 304 -1.37 -10.33 11.86
C LEU A 304 -2.81 -10.46 11.37
N TYR A 305 -3.25 -9.52 10.57
CA TYR A 305 -4.59 -9.46 9.98
C TYR A 305 -4.51 -9.79 8.50
N ALA A 306 -5.31 -10.75 8.06
CA ALA A 306 -5.43 -11.14 6.67
C ALA A 306 -6.91 -11.14 6.27
N SER A 307 -7.23 -10.68 5.06
CA SER A 307 -8.59 -10.62 4.55
C SER A 307 -8.79 -11.57 3.36
N ASN A 308 -10.00 -12.13 3.25
CA ASN A 308 -10.46 -12.91 2.10
C ASN A 308 -11.72 -12.23 1.54
N ARG A 309 -11.76 -12.01 0.22
CA ARG A 309 -12.79 -11.23 -0.47
C ARG A 309 -13.91 -12.08 -1.07
N LEU A 310 -13.61 -13.31 -1.40
CA LEU A 310 -14.53 -14.25 -2.04
C LEU A 310 -14.97 -15.34 -1.06
N LYS A 311 -16.11 -15.96 -1.35
CA LYS A 311 -16.71 -17.05 -0.57
C LYS A 311 -16.85 -18.30 -1.41
#